data_73eae45720047e30d8efcf2748293114
#
_entry.id   73eae45720047e30d8efcf2748293114
#
_cell.length_a   1.000
_cell.length_b   1.000
_cell.length_c   1.000
_cell.angle_alpha   90.00
_cell.angle_beta   90.00
_cell.angle_gamma   90.00
#
_symmetry.space_group_name_H-M   'P 1'
#
loop_
_entity.id
_entity.type
_entity.pdbx_description
1 polymer ?
#
loop_
_entity_poly.entity_id
_entity_poly.type
_entity_poly.pdbx_seq_one_letter_code
_entity_poly.pdbx_strand_id
1 'polypeptide(L)'
;MNAHARLNASHQSLDPALALIGEIAATLAGEGSALDSLRQVVVLLGQIGLTDAGVARIEGDCLHGVAGRAADAPPQPMTSRLKKFLAGGEAGVLRKEKSPTLGAPIRMGESTVGLLAARVAGRAVGEADLIRLALVANLLAPALAAVRDGAGAVSAPDAKAIVGDSPAFRAALEEARRVAPTDLPVLLRGESGVGKEVFAQFIHDNSPRAPKPFVKVNCAALPESLLESELFGHERGAFTGADSRREGRFSLADGGTLLLDEIGDISPAFQSKLLRVIQEGEFERVGGARTLRVNVRVIASTHRDLEALVRTKRFRADLYYRLCAAPVRLPALRERREDIPALAQHILARFNAENGRALALNSRAKTMIGQCAFPGNIRELENCLRGAAALTTGAEICESDFACRQGRCFSARLRRARVAQGTAS
;
A
#
# COMPACT_ATOMS: atom_id res chain seq x y z
N MET A 1 -21.46 -37.94 -31.39
CA MET A 1 -21.85 -37.74 -29.99
C MET A 1 -20.75 -38.30 -29.09
N ASN A 2 -20.30 -37.57 -28.05
CA ASN A 2 -19.47 -38.01 -26.92
C ASN A 2 -17.93 -37.93 -26.98
N ALA A 3 -17.37 -36.87 -27.57
CA ALA A 3 -16.00 -36.46 -27.17
C ALA A 3 -16.02 -35.25 -26.19
N HIS A 4 -17.02 -34.37 -26.27
CA HIS A 4 -17.18 -33.23 -25.34
C HIS A 4 -17.70 -33.58 -23.96
N ALA A 5 -18.35 -34.74 -23.76
CA ALA A 5 -18.84 -35.19 -22.45
C ALA A 5 -17.74 -35.83 -21.59
N ARG A 6 -16.63 -36.26 -22.18
CA ARG A 6 -15.49 -36.83 -21.44
C ARG A 6 -14.50 -35.78 -20.96
N LEU A 7 -14.47 -34.59 -21.55
CA LEU A 7 -13.63 -33.47 -21.10
C LEU A 7 -14.21 -32.71 -19.89
N ASN A 8 -15.54 -32.70 -19.75
CA ASN A 8 -16.20 -32.05 -18.59
C ASN A 8 -16.26 -32.93 -17.32
N ALA A 9 -15.98 -34.22 -17.39
CA ALA A 9 -15.93 -35.11 -16.23
C ALA A 9 -14.57 -35.19 -15.55
N SER A 10 -13.50 -34.66 -16.17
CA SER A 10 -12.14 -34.61 -15.60
C SER A 10 -11.83 -33.31 -14.84
N HIS A 11 -12.76 -32.37 -14.75
CA HIS A 11 -12.61 -31.12 -13.99
C HIS A 11 -13.14 -31.18 -12.54
N GLN A 12 -13.56 -32.34 -12.05
CA GLN A 12 -14.15 -32.51 -10.71
C GLN A 12 -13.26 -33.25 -9.72
N SER A 13 -11.95 -33.04 -9.70
CA SER A 13 -11.10 -33.13 -8.49
C SER A 13 -9.70 -32.66 -8.83
N LEU A 14 -9.50 -31.39 -8.91
CA LEU A 14 -8.16 -30.83 -8.68
C LEU A 14 -7.76 -31.30 -7.26
N ASP A 15 -6.64 -32.05 -7.18
CA ASP A 15 -6.06 -32.44 -5.90
C ASP A 15 -6.02 -31.20 -5.00
N PRO A 16 -6.60 -31.23 -3.78
CA PRO A 16 -6.61 -30.07 -2.87
C PRO A 16 -5.24 -29.43 -2.69
N ALA A 17 -4.19 -30.21 -2.88
CA ALA A 17 -2.81 -29.71 -2.85
C ALA A 17 -2.44 -28.82 -4.07
N LEU A 18 -2.96 -29.11 -5.26
CA LEU A 18 -2.72 -28.25 -6.45
C LEU A 18 -3.50 -26.94 -6.34
N ALA A 19 -4.72 -26.98 -5.79
CA ALA A 19 -5.48 -25.77 -5.50
C ALA A 19 -4.74 -24.87 -4.50
N LEU A 20 -4.18 -25.44 -3.45
CA LEU A 20 -3.38 -24.71 -2.44
C LEU A 20 -2.09 -24.12 -3.02
N ILE A 21 -1.38 -24.85 -3.89
CA ILE A 21 -0.17 -24.33 -4.56
C ILE A 21 -0.54 -23.11 -5.42
N GLY A 22 -1.68 -23.12 -6.10
CA GLY A 22 -2.20 -21.98 -6.84
C GLY A 22 -2.51 -20.79 -5.92
N GLU A 23 -3.11 -21.01 -4.75
CA GLU A 23 -3.39 -19.99 -3.74
C GLU A 23 -2.10 -19.39 -3.16
N ILE A 24 -1.11 -20.23 -2.86
CA ILE A 24 0.22 -19.80 -2.42
C ILE A 24 0.90 -18.94 -3.50
N ALA A 25 0.87 -19.36 -4.76
CA ALA A 25 1.44 -18.58 -5.86
C ALA A 25 0.73 -17.24 -6.03
N ALA A 26 -0.59 -17.20 -5.93
CA ALA A 26 -1.38 -15.96 -5.97
C ALA A 26 -1.05 -15.02 -4.79
N THR A 27 -0.90 -15.58 -3.59
CA THR A 27 -0.50 -14.84 -2.38
C THR A 27 0.89 -14.21 -2.54
N LEU A 28 1.85 -14.94 -3.13
CA LEU A 28 3.20 -14.45 -3.38
C LEU A 28 3.28 -13.43 -4.52
N ALA A 29 2.34 -13.47 -5.47
CA ALA A 29 2.24 -12.51 -6.59
C ALA A 29 1.40 -11.26 -6.23
N GLY A 30 0.73 -11.24 -5.07
CA GLY A 30 -0.10 -10.13 -4.60
C GLY A 30 0.70 -8.88 -4.24
N GLU A 31 0.02 -7.75 -4.10
CA GLU A 31 0.61 -6.43 -3.79
C GLU A 31 1.03 -6.26 -2.31
N GLY A 32 1.10 -7.34 -1.52
CA GLY A 32 1.53 -7.33 -0.11
C GLY A 32 3.03 -7.22 0.09
N SER A 33 3.49 -6.96 1.34
CA SER A 33 4.91 -7.06 1.66
C SER A 33 5.37 -8.53 1.55
N ALA A 34 6.63 -8.75 1.14
CA ALA A 34 7.21 -10.09 1.05
C ALA A 34 7.10 -10.84 2.39
N LEU A 35 7.24 -10.13 3.52
CA LEU A 35 7.10 -10.70 4.85
C LEU A 35 5.66 -11.13 5.17
N ASP A 36 4.67 -10.32 4.79
CA ASP A 36 3.25 -10.66 5.01
C ASP A 36 2.84 -11.82 4.11
N SER A 37 3.33 -11.87 2.86
CA SER A 37 3.12 -13.00 1.97
C SER A 37 3.71 -14.29 2.56
N LEU A 38 4.94 -14.24 3.11
CA LEU A 38 5.55 -15.39 3.80
C LEU A 38 4.74 -15.84 5.02
N ARG A 39 4.19 -14.90 5.81
CA ARG A 39 3.32 -15.20 6.96
C ARG A 39 2.03 -15.89 6.53
N GLN A 40 1.38 -15.40 5.47
CA GLN A 40 0.17 -16.01 4.93
C GLN A 40 0.43 -17.44 4.40
N VAL A 41 1.54 -17.65 3.70
CA VAL A 41 1.92 -19.00 3.23
C VAL A 41 2.10 -19.97 4.39
N VAL A 42 2.71 -19.53 5.50
CA VAL A 42 2.83 -20.37 6.70
C VAL A 42 1.46 -20.79 7.25
N VAL A 43 0.47 -19.90 7.23
CA VAL A 43 -0.91 -20.22 7.64
C VAL A 43 -1.56 -21.22 6.68
N LEU A 44 -1.39 -21.03 5.37
CA LEU A 44 -1.94 -21.92 4.34
C LEU A 44 -1.38 -23.34 4.44
N LEU A 45 -0.10 -23.51 4.79
CA LEU A 45 0.50 -24.83 5.02
C LEU A 45 -0.20 -25.62 6.12
N GLY A 46 -0.77 -24.94 7.13
CA GLY A 46 -1.57 -25.57 8.17
C GLY A 46 -2.82 -26.29 7.65
N GLN A 47 -3.43 -25.80 6.57
CA GLN A 47 -4.63 -26.37 5.96
C GLN A 47 -4.41 -27.77 5.34
N ILE A 48 -3.16 -28.08 4.97
CA ILE A 48 -2.79 -29.40 4.43
C ILE A 48 -2.09 -30.30 5.46
N GLY A 49 -2.21 -29.97 6.75
CA GLY A 49 -1.65 -30.76 7.85
C GLY A 49 -0.13 -30.58 8.06
N LEU A 50 0.47 -29.55 7.48
CA LEU A 50 1.84 -29.12 7.76
C LEU A 50 1.81 -28.02 8.83
N THR A 51 1.75 -28.43 10.08
CA THR A 51 1.63 -27.55 11.24
C THR A 51 2.99 -26.99 11.68
N ASP A 52 2.97 -26.00 12.56
CA ASP A 52 4.19 -25.38 13.12
C ASP A 52 5.20 -24.96 12.04
N ALA A 53 4.70 -24.54 10.87
CA ALA A 53 5.56 -24.14 9.76
C ALA A 53 6.37 -22.87 10.10
N GLY A 54 7.59 -22.81 9.59
CA GLY A 54 8.47 -21.67 9.76
C GLY A 54 9.43 -21.53 8.58
N VAL A 55 9.67 -20.29 8.19
CA VAL A 55 10.64 -19.89 7.16
C VAL A 55 11.82 -19.21 7.83
N ALA A 56 13.02 -19.69 7.54
CA ALA A 56 14.25 -19.10 8.01
C ALA A 56 15.20 -18.81 6.84
N ARG A 57 15.97 -17.71 6.95
CA ARG A 57 17.00 -17.32 5.99
C ARG A 57 18.36 -17.72 6.48
N ILE A 58 19.27 -18.00 5.55
CA ILE A 58 20.66 -18.29 5.83
C ILE A 58 21.47 -17.00 5.76
N GLU A 59 22.19 -16.69 6.85
CA GLU A 59 23.10 -15.56 6.94
C GLU A 59 24.42 -16.03 7.56
N GLY A 60 25.44 -16.16 6.72
CA GLY A 60 26.69 -16.77 7.14
C GLY A 60 26.46 -18.20 7.66
N ASP A 61 26.86 -18.44 8.90
CA ASP A 61 26.73 -19.75 9.57
C ASP A 61 25.47 -19.86 10.45
N CYS A 62 24.51 -18.93 10.33
CA CYS A 62 23.31 -18.90 11.15
C CYS A 62 22.02 -18.96 10.31
N LEU A 63 20.94 -19.46 10.94
CA LEU A 63 19.57 -19.38 10.47
C LEU A 63 18.85 -18.26 11.23
N HIS A 64 18.32 -17.32 10.49
CA HIS A 64 17.49 -16.23 10.99
C HIS A 64 16.03 -16.50 10.68
N GLY A 65 15.18 -16.54 11.69
CA GLY A 65 13.73 -16.72 11.52
C GLY A 65 13.11 -15.51 10.82
N VAL A 66 12.26 -15.78 9.81
CA VAL A 66 11.61 -14.75 8.99
C VAL A 66 10.10 -14.79 9.16
N ALA A 67 9.49 -15.97 9.16
CA ALA A 67 8.04 -16.11 9.27
C ALA A 67 7.65 -17.36 10.06
N GLY A 68 6.43 -17.36 10.62
CA GLY A 68 5.88 -18.47 11.39
C GLY A 68 6.59 -18.66 12.73
N ARG A 69 6.68 -19.91 13.20
CA ARG A 69 7.27 -20.25 14.51
C ARG A 69 8.75 -19.84 14.66
N ALA A 70 9.44 -19.62 13.55
CA ALA A 70 10.84 -19.21 13.56
C ALA A 70 11.03 -17.69 13.70
N ALA A 71 9.99 -16.87 13.47
CA ALA A 71 10.11 -15.41 13.35
C ALA A 71 10.67 -14.73 14.61
N ASP A 72 10.28 -15.23 15.80
CA ASP A 72 10.69 -14.61 17.09
C ASP A 72 11.85 -15.38 17.75
N ALA A 73 12.42 -16.38 17.09
CA ALA A 73 13.51 -17.14 17.62
C ALA A 73 14.85 -16.40 17.43
N PRO A 74 15.75 -16.40 18.41
CA PRO A 74 17.08 -15.85 18.23
C PRO A 74 17.83 -16.61 17.11
N PRO A 75 18.79 -15.97 16.42
CA PRO A 75 19.58 -16.61 15.39
C PRO A 75 20.17 -17.94 15.85
N GLN A 76 19.97 -19.00 15.06
CA GLN A 76 20.38 -20.34 15.40
C GLN A 76 21.63 -20.73 14.59
N PRO A 77 22.77 -21.11 15.24
CA PRO A 77 23.94 -21.56 14.53
C PRO A 77 23.64 -22.85 13.77
N MET A 78 24.12 -22.96 12.53
CA MET A 78 23.92 -24.15 11.71
C MET A 78 24.86 -25.27 12.15
N THR A 79 24.28 -26.41 12.56
CA THR A 79 25.03 -27.62 12.84
C THR A 79 25.63 -28.23 11.54
N SER A 80 26.74 -29.00 11.66
CA SER A 80 27.33 -29.69 10.51
C SER A 80 26.32 -30.60 9.77
N ARG A 81 25.39 -31.21 10.51
CA ARG A 81 24.32 -32.03 9.92
C ARG A 81 23.35 -31.19 9.09
N LEU A 82 22.99 -30.01 9.56
CA LEU A 82 22.08 -29.10 8.85
C LEU A 82 22.75 -28.50 7.61
N LYS A 83 24.02 -28.13 7.70
CA LYS A 83 24.82 -27.68 6.54
C LYS A 83 24.88 -28.74 5.44
N LYS A 84 25.11 -30.01 5.81
CA LYS A 84 25.11 -31.15 4.87
C LYS A 84 23.75 -31.37 4.23
N PHE A 85 22.66 -31.22 5.01
CA PHE A 85 21.28 -31.31 4.52
C PHE A 85 20.98 -30.21 3.50
N LEU A 86 21.32 -28.96 3.80
CA LEU A 86 21.08 -27.82 2.93
C LEU A 86 21.89 -27.93 1.62
N ALA A 87 23.09 -28.44 1.68
CA ALA A 87 23.94 -28.69 0.52
C ALA A 87 23.38 -29.81 -0.39
N GLY A 88 22.65 -30.78 0.15
CA GLY A 88 21.99 -31.84 -0.62
C GLY A 88 20.85 -31.36 -1.51
N GLY A 89 20.26 -30.19 -1.19
CA GLY A 89 19.28 -29.52 -2.05
C GLY A 89 17.89 -30.16 -2.11
N GLU A 90 17.65 -31.27 -1.40
CA GLU A 90 16.38 -32.01 -1.41
C GLU A 90 15.60 -31.84 -0.10
N ALA A 91 14.27 -31.92 -0.18
CA ALA A 91 13.42 -31.95 1.01
C ALA A 91 13.57 -33.27 1.78
N GLY A 92 13.53 -33.21 3.09
CA GLY A 92 13.73 -34.41 3.91
C GLY A 92 13.31 -34.24 5.35
N VAL A 93 13.48 -35.29 6.15
CA VAL A 93 13.15 -35.32 7.56
C VAL A 93 14.30 -34.78 8.40
N LEU A 94 14.10 -33.64 9.05
CA LEU A 94 15.09 -32.98 9.93
C LEU A 94 15.16 -33.65 11.31
N ARG A 95 13.99 -34.01 11.89
CA ARG A 95 13.86 -34.68 13.18
C ARG A 95 12.85 -35.82 13.09
N LYS A 96 13.25 -37.00 13.60
CA LYS A 96 12.36 -38.19 13.74
C LYS A 96 11.87 -38.27 15.17
N GLU A 97 10.76 -37.59 15.44
CA GLU A 97 10.03 -37.61 16.73
C GLU A 97 8.63 -38.12 16.53
N LYS A 98 7.77 -38.18 17.60
CA LYS A 98 6.35 -38.52 17.47
C LYS A 98 5.61 -37.61 16.46
N SER A 99 6.07 -36.37 16.27
CA SER A 99 5.64 -35.45 15.21
C SER A 99 6.86 -35.07 14.41
N PRO A 100 7.16 -35.74 13.30
CA PRO A 100 8.39 -35.50 12.54
C PRO A 100 8.44 -34.08 11.94
N THR A 101 9.60 -33.47 12.02
CA THR A 101 9.84 -32.17 11.39
C THR A 101 10.47 -32.39 10.02
N LEU A 102 9.80 -31.90 9.00
CA LEU A 102 10.29 -31.86 7.62
C LEU A 102 11.05 -30.59 7.35
N GLY A 103 11.97 -30.61 6.42
CA GLY A 103 12.66 -29.42 5.91
C GLY A 103 12.80 -29.47 4.41
N ALA A 104 12.73 -28.31 3.78
CA ALA A 104 13.05 -28.14 2.38
C ALA A 104 13.96 -26.90 2.22
N PRO A 105 15.12 -27.03 1.59
CA PRO A 105 15.97 -25.90 1.25
C PRO A 105 15.26 -24.97 0.30
N ILE A 106 15.33 -23.65 0.56
CA ILE A 106 14.84 -22.61 -0.34
C ILE A 106 16.00 -22.18 -1.20
N ARG A 107 15.89 -22.38 -2.52
CA ARG A 107 17.00 -22.15 -3.46
C ARG A 107 16.71 -21.04 -4.44
N MET A 108 17.75 -20.27 -4.77
CA MET A 108 17.74 -19.27 -5.82
C MET A 108 18.90 -19.55 -6.79
N GLY A 109 18.61 -20.15 -7.94
CA GLY A 109 19.61 -20.74 -8.80
C GLY A 109 20.35 -21.90 -8.11
N GLU A 110 21.67 -21.85 -8.10
CA GLU A 110 22.51 -22.87 -7.43
C GLU A 110 22.69 -22.63 -5.92
N SER A 111 22.33 -21.46 -5.42
CA SER A 111 22.55 -21.08 -4.02
C SER A 111 21.35 -21.41 -3.15
N THR A 112 21.58 -21.98 -1.96
CA THR A 112 20.56 -22.15 -0.92
C THR A 112 20.49 -20.89 -0.07
N VAL A 113 19.33 -20.20 -0.10
CA VAL A 113 19.12 -18.90 0.57
C VAL A 113 18.34 -19.04 1.89
N GLY A 114 17.71 -20.18 2.12
CA GLY A 114 16.90 -20.37 3.32
C GLY A 114 16.45 -21.81 3.54
N LEU A 115 15.59 -21.97 4.55
CA LEU A 115 14.97 -23.24 4.96
C LEU A 115 13.49 -23.02 5.25
N LEU A 116 12.65 -23.81 4.62
CA LEU A 116 11.26 -24.03 5.04
C LEU A 116 11.20 -25.29 5.91
N ALA A 117 10.67 -25.17 7.13
CA ALA A 117 10.47 -26.30 8.03
C ALA A 117 9.00 -26.37 8.47
N ALA A 118 8.45 -27.57 8.59
CA ALA A 118 7.08 -27.79 9.07
C ALA A 118 6.98 -29.15 9.79
N ARG A 119 5.98 -29.30 10.67
CA ARG A 119 5.66 -30.57 11.34
C ARG A 119 4.48 -31.26 10.67
N VAL A 120 4.51 -32.58 10.64
CA VAL A 120 3.36 -33.40 10.26
C VAL A 120 2.68 -33.90 11.54
N ALA A 121 1.42 -33.50 11.74
CA ALA A 121 0.66 -33.87 12.92
C ALA A 121 -0.17 -35.15 12.65
N GLY A 122 -0.11 -36.08 13.59
CA GLY A 122 -1.08 -37.21 13.71
C GLY A 122 -0.99 -38.32 12.65
N ARG A 123 -0.03 -38.28 11.70
CA ARG A 123 0.16 -39.31 10.67
C ARG A 123 1.62 -39.57 10.30
N ALA A 124 1.87 -40.64 9.61
CA ALA A 124 3.19 -40.91 9.04
C ALA A 124 3.51 -39.91 7.88
N VAL A 125 4.77 -39.59 7.74
CA VAL A 125 5.27 -38.75 6.61
C VAL A 125 5.25 -39.59 5.34
N GLY A 126 4.57 -39.08 4.32
CA GLY A 126 4.58 -39.65 2.97
C GLY A 126 5.53 -38.86 2.02
N GLU A 127 5.87 -39.48 0.91
CA GLU A 127 6.65 -38.84 -0.15
C GLU A 127 5.95 -37.59 -0.70
N ALA A 128 4.63 -37.59 -0.78
CA ALA A 128 3.81 -36.47 -1.17
C ALA A 128 4.02 -35.23 -0.28
N ASP A 129 4.28 -35.38 1.02
CA ASP A 129 4.53 -34.28 1.93
C ASP A 129 5.87 -33.59 1.64
N LEU A 130 6.89 -34.38 1.29
CA LEU A 130 8.20 -33.87 0.91
C LEU A 130 8.14 -33.12 -0.43
N ILE A 131 7.43 -33.66 -1.41
CA ILE A 131 7.24 -33.01 -2.73
C ILE A 131 6.50 -31.69 -2.54
N ARG A 132 5.41 -31.64 -1.76
CA ARG A 132 4.66 -30.42 -1.48
C ARG A 132 5.52 -29.37 -0.79
N LEU A 133 6.30 -29.78 0.21
CA LEU A 133 7.17 -28.87 0.94
C LEU A 133 8.27 -28.31 0.02
N ALA A 134 8.85 -29.13 -0.87
CA ALA A 134 9.84 -28.71 -1.84
C ALA A 134 9.29 -27.72 -2.87
N LEU A 135 8.08 -27.97 -3.39
CA LEU A 135 7.40 -27.06 -4.32
C LEU A 135 7.14 -25.69 -3.68
N VAL A 136 6.62 -25.69 -2.45
CA VAL A 136 6.39 -24.44 -1.72
C VAL A 136 7.73 -23.73 -1.43
N ALA A 137 8.77 -24.43 -1.01
CA ALA A 137 10.08 -23.85 -0.77
C ALA A 137 10.64 -23.13 -2.01
N ASN A 138 10.46 -23.71 -3.20
CA ASN A 138 10.88 -23.09 -4.45
C ASN A 138 10.08 -21.82 -4.77
N LEU A 139 8.77 -21.79 -4.47
CA LEU A 139 7.94 -20.60 -4.66
C LEU A 139 8.31 -19.47 -3.67
N LEU A 140 8.83 -19.81 -2.49
CA LEU A 140 9.22 -18.83 -1.47
C LEU A 140 10.55 -18.13 -1.79
N ALA A 141 11.37 -18.64 -2.67
CA ALA A 141 12.73 -18.12 -2.92
C ALA A 141 12.76 -16.62 -3.29
N PRO A 142 11.93 -16.11 -4.23
CA PRO A 142 11.90 -14.68 -4.55
C PRO A 142 11.46 -13.82 -3.37
N ALA A 143 10.41 -14.25 -2.63
CA ALA A 143 9.90 -13.53 -1.48
C ALA A 143 10.91 -13.51 -0.32
N LEU A 144 11.59 -14.63 -0.05
CA LEU A 144 12.63 -14.70 0.97
C LEU A 144 13.85 -13.84 0.62
N ALA A 145 14.22 -13.78 -0.66
CA ALA A 145 15.29 -12.91 -1.13
C ALA A 145 14.93 -11.41 -1.02
N ALA A 146 13.64 -11.08 -1.12
CA ALA A 146 13.14 -9.72 -0.94
C ALA A 146 13.11 -9.29 0.54
N VAL A 147 13.09 -10.24 1.50
CA VAL A 147 13.21 -9.96 2.94
C VAL A 147 14.71 -9.79 3.26
N ARG A 148 15.21 -8.57 3.21
CA ARG A 148 16.62 -8.24 3.52
C ARG A 148 16.79 -7.95 5.02
N ASP A 149 18.01 -8.23 5.49
CA ASP A 149 18.57 -8.16 6.83
C ASP A 149 18.04 -7.10 7.79
N GLY A 150 17.72 -7.53 9.02
CA GLY A 150 17.38 -6.68 10.16
C GLY A 150 18.59 -6.02 10.84
N ALA A 151 19.60 -5.58 10.07
CA ALA A 151 20.66 -4.70 10.56
C ALA A 151 21.03 -3.73 9.41
N GLY A 152 20.30 -2.63 9.28
CA GLY A 152 20.58 -1.56 8.32
C GLY A 152 19.95 -1.75 6.93
N ALA A 153 19.05 -2.69 6.73
CA ALA A 153 18.23 -2.72 5.54
C ALA A 153 17.09 -1.70 5.71
N VAL A 154 17.12 -0.67 4.92
CA VAL A 154 15.92 0.06 4.53
C VAL A 154 14.94 -1.02 4.06
N SER A 155 13.96 -1.40 4.89
CA SER A 155 12.77 -2.16 4.45
C SER A 155 12.30 -1.48 3.18
N ALA A 156 11.85 -2.24 2.17
CA ALA A 156 11.19 -1.61 1.01
C ALA A 156 10.28 -0.55 1.63
N PRO A 157 10.55 0.74 1.36
CA PRO A 157 9.99 1.80 2.16
C PRO A 157 8.49 1.64 2.08
N ASP A 158 7.86 1.43 3.24
CA ASP A 158 6.42 1.27 3.34
C ASP A 158 5.79 2.40 2.53
N ALA A 159 5.00 2.08 1.51
CA ALA A 159 4.32 3.10 0.71
C ALA A 159 3.46 4.03 1.59
N LYS A 160 3.19 3.61 2.83
CA LYS A 160 2.51 4.36 3.88
C LYS A 160 3.46 5.07 4.86
N ALA A 161 4.79 4.91 4.73
CA ALA A 161 5.72 5.54 5.65
C ALA A 161 5.64 7.07 5.54
N ILE A 162 5.38 7.71 6.66
CA ILE A 162 5.44 9.16 6.78
C ILE A 162 6.90 9.58 6.88
N VAL A 163 7.41 10.24 5.82
CA VAL A 163 8.81 10.66 5.72
C VAL A 163 8.89 12.18 5.84
N GLY A 164 9.64 12.65 6.81
CA GLY A 164 9.92 14.06 7.06
C GLY A 164 10.22 14.32 8.53
N ASP A 165 11.07 15.30 8.80
CA ASP A 165 11.49 15.72 10.14
C ASP A 165 11.61 17.25 10.29
N SER A 166 11.28 18.01 9.25
CA SER A 166 11.29 19.46 9.30
C SER A 166 10.31 20.01 10.35
N PRO A 167 10.56 21.18 10.95
CA PRO A 167 9.68 21.76 11.97
C PRO A 167 8.24 21.92 11.48
N ALA A 168 8.04 22.39 10.24
CA ALA A 168 6.72 22.58 9.65
C ALA A 168 5.97 21.23 9.49
N PHE A 169 6.68 20.19 9.08
CA PHE A 169 6.12 18.86 8.92
C PHE A 169 5.79 18.21 10.27
N ARG A 170 6.69 18.32 11.25
CA ARG A 170 6.45 17.83 12.61
C ARG A 170 5.23 18.49 13.27
N ALA A 171 5.06 19.81 13.07
CA ALA A 171 3.88 20.52 13.58
C ALA A 171 2.58 19.95 12.98
N ALA A 172 2.52 19.74 11.65
CA ALA A 172 1.36 19.15 11.00
C ALA A 172 1.10 17.69 11.45
N LEU A 173 2.16 16.90 11.65
CA LEU A 173 2.06 15.53 12.14
C LEU A 173 1.54 15.48 13.58
N GLU A 174 1.97 16.41 14.42
CA GLU A 174 1.50 16.51 15.80
C GLU A 174 0.03 16.96 15.89
N GLU A 175 -0.41 17.87 15.00
CA GLU A 175 -1.84 18.18 14.86
C GLU A 175 -2.63 16.93 14.47
N ALA A 176 -2.15 16.18 13.47
CA ALA A 176 -2.78 14.93 13.05
C ALA A 176 -2.85 13.90 14.18
N ARG A 177 -1.81 13.75 14.99
CA ARG A 177 -1.80 12.85 16.17
C ARG A 177 -2.84 13.25 17.21
N ARG A 178 -2.98 14.56 17.50
CA ARG A 178 -3.94 15.05 18.50
C ARG A 178 -5.39 14.84 18.07
N VAL A 179 -5.68 14.94 16.77
CA VAL A 179 -7.05 14.74 16.27
C VAL A 179 -7.37 13.27 16.00
N ALA A 180 -6.37 12.40 15.81
CA ALA A 180 -6.57 10.99 15.48
C ALA A 180 -7.49 10.24 16.46
N PRO A 181 -7.35 10.35 17.80
CA PRO A 181 -8.20 9.63 18.75
C PRO A 181 -9.63 10.17 18.86
N THR A 182 -9.97 11.28 18.21
CA THR A 182 -11.32 11.86 18.25
C THR A 182 -12.20 11.35 17.10
N ASP A 183 -13.52 11.46 17.25
CA ASP A 183 -14.48 11.21 16.16
C ASP A 183 -14.80 12.47 15.33
N LEU A 184 -14.11 13.57 15.59
CA LEU A 184 -14.35 14.81 14.85
C LEU A 184 -14.03 14.62 13.36
N PRO A 185 -14.81 15.27 12.46
CA PRO A 185 -14.43 15.43 11.07
C PRO A 185 -13.08 16.18 10.95
N VAL A 186 -12.21 15.69 10.08
CA VAL A 186 -10.89 16.29 9.87
C VAL A 186 -10.82 16.87 8.46
N LEU A 187 -10.34 18.12 8.34
CA LEU A 187 -10.13 18.78 7.06
C LEU A 187 -8.62 18.91 6.79
N LEU A 188 -8.09 18.09 5.87
CA LEU A 188 -6.69 18.16 5.42
C LEU A 188 -6.56 19.21 4.32
N ARG A 189 -5.79 20.26 4.59
CA ARG A 189 -5.56 21.37 3.65
C ARG A 189 -4.11 21.36 3.18
N GLY A 190 -3.91 21.51 1.89
CA GLY A 190 -2.56 21.61 1.31
C GLY A 190 -2.60 21.46 -0.20
N GLU A 191 -1.52 21.87 -0.84
CA GLU A 191 -1.39 21.80 -2.29
C GLU A 191 -1.49 20.37 -2.82
N SER A 192 -1.74 20.22 -4.12
CA SER A 192 -1.73 18.90 -4.76
C SER A 192 -0.35 18.26 -4.61
N GLY A 193 -0.33 16.95 -4.30
CA GLY A 193 0.90 16.18 -4.20
C GLY A 193 1.71 16.35 -2.90
N VAL A 194 1.18 17.01 -1.85
CA VAL A 194 1.87 17.18 -0.54
C VAL A 194 1.81 15.94 0.35
N GLY A 195 0.93 14.96 0.03
CA GLY A 195 0.74 13.75 0.82
C GLY A 195 -0.52 13.72 1.68
N LYS A 196 -1.59 14.44 1.32
CA LYS A 196 -2.87 14.46 2.07
C LYS A 196 -3.43 13.07 2.34
N GLU A 197 -3.35 12.17 1.36
CA GLU A 197 -3.84 10.80 1.51
C GLU A 197 -3.04 9.99 2.55
N VAL A 198 -1.72 10.19 2.61
CA VAL A 198 -0.85 9.54 3.62
C VAL A 198 -1.20 10.03 5.02
N PHE A 199 -1.49 11.32 5.18
CA PHE A 199 -1.96 11.89 6.45
C PHE A 199 -3.34 11.36 6.85
N ALA A 200 -4.27 11.20 5.89
CA ALA A 200 -5.58 10.61 6.16
C ALA A 200 -5.45 9.16 6.64
N GLN A 201 -4.59 8.36 6.01
CA GLN A 201 -4.29 7.00 6.44
C GLN A 201 -3.69 7.00 7.86
N PHE A 202 -2.71 7.88 8.12
CA PHE A 202 -2.10 8.02 9.45
C PHE A 202 -3.12 8.35 10.54
N ILE A 203 -4.04 9.28 10.28
CA ILE A 203 -5.11 9.64 11.23
C ILE A 203 -6.02 8.45 11.50
N HIS A 204 -6.38 7.69 10.47
CA HIS A 204 -7.18 6.48 10.63
C HIS A 204 -6.44 5.41 11.44
N ASP A 205 -5.19 5.10 11.10
CA ASP A 205 -4.38 4.05 11.72
C ASP A 205 -4.08 4.36 13.21
N ASN A 206 -4.08 5.64 13.61
CA ASN A 206 -3.90 6.08 14.99
C ASN A 206 -5.21 6.45 15.70
N SER A 207 -6.36 6.02 15.17
CA SER A 207 -7.69 6.25 15.74
C SER A 207 -8.27 4.99 16.40
N PRO A 208 -9.31 5.12 17.23
CA PRO A 208 -10.08 3.96 17.73
C PRO A 208 -10.71 3.12 16.59
N ARG A 209 -10.79 3.67 15.38
CA ARG A 209 -11.34 3.01 14.20
C ARG A 209 -10.27 2.33 13.32
N ALA A 210 -9.01 2.25 13.75
CA ALA A 210 -7.92 1.60 13.00
C ALA A 210 -8.23 0.16 12.52
N PRO A 211 -8.92 -0.72 13.32
CA PRO A 211 -9.29 -2.06 12.87
C PRO A 211 -10.53 -2.10 11.97
N LYS A 212 -11.13 -0.96 11.65
CA LYS A 212 -12.36 -0.81 10.87
C LYS A 212 -12.05 -0.38 9.43
N PRO A 213 -13.02 -0.46 8.50
CA PRO A 213 -12.79 -0.07 7.11
C PRO A 213 -12.28 1.38 6.96
N PHE A 214 -11.28 1.56 6.10
CA PHE A 214 -10.86 2.87 5.59
C PHE A 214 -11.18 2.94 4.10
N VAL A 215 -12.23 3.69 3.76
CA VAL A 215 -12.74 3.82 2.39
C VAL A 215 -12.31 5.17 1.83
N LYS A 216 -11.84 5.18 0.57
CA LYS A 216 -11.34 6.39 -0.10
C LYS A 216 -12.20 6.71 -1.32
N VAL A 217 -12.52 7.98 -1.53
CA VAL A 217 -13.22 8.48 -2.70
C VAL A 217 -12.60 9.79 -3.16
N ASN A 218 -12.22 9.87 -4.43
CA ASN A 218 -11.79 11.12 -5.05
C ASN A 218 -13.00 11.78 -5.71
N CYS A 219 -13.45 12.92 -5.15
CA CYS A 219 -14.64 13.64 -5.59
C CYS A 219 -14.46 14.34 -6.94
N ALA A 220 -13.22 14.60 -7.36
CA ALA A 220 -12.93 15.26 -8.65
C ALA A 220 -12.78 14.26 -9.81
N ALA A 221 -12.65 12.96 -9.53
CA ALA A 221 -12.36 11.95 -10.54
C ALA A 221 -13.59 11.50 -11.35
N LEU A 222 -14.81 11.78 -10.87
CA LEU A 222 -16.05 11.26 -11.43
C LEU A 222 -17.03 12.39 -11.77
N PRO A 223 -17.84 12.25 -12.83
CA PRO A 223 -19.03 13.10 -13.05
C PRO A 223 -19.98 13.01 -11.85
N GLU A 224 -20.72 14.08 -11.59
CA GLU A 224 -21.59 14.22 -10.41
C GLU A 224 -22.55 13.04 -10.21
N SER A 225 -23.25 12.61 -11.27
CA SER A 225 -24.19 11.48 -11.20
C SER A 225 -23.53 10.16 -10.80
N LEU A 226 -22.30 9.93 -11.28
CA LEU A 226 -21.53 8.75 -10.90
C LEU A 226 -20.97 8.87 -9.48
N LEU A 227 -20.55 10.06 -9.08
CA LEU A 227 -20.08 10.32 -7.71
C LEU A 227 -21.19 10.08 -6.69
N GLU A 228 -22.42 10.52 -6.99
CA GLU A 228 -23.60 10.25 -6.17
C GLU A 228 -23.85 8.75 -6.02
N SER A 229 -23.87 8.05 -7.14
CA SER A 229 -24.05 6.59 -7.17
C SER A 229 -22.92 5.84 -6.44
N GLU A 230 -21.68 6.27 -6.58
CA GLU A 230 -20.55 5.67 -5.84
C GLU A 230 -20.66 5.92 -4.34
N LEU A 231 -21.01 7.14 -3.88
CA LEU A 231 -21.04 7.46 -2.46
C LEU A 231 -22.25 6.92 -1.74
N PHE A 232 -23.45 7.05 -2.32
CA PHE A 232 -24.71 6.66 -1.68
C PHE A 232 -25.24 5.30 -2.14
N GLY A 233 -24.70 4.77 -3.25
CA GLY A 233 -25.23 3.57 -3.90
C GLY A 233 -26.48 3.88 -4.71
N HIS A 234 -27.01 2.91 -5.41
CA HIS A 234 -28.23 3.01 -6.21
C HIS A 234 -29.12 1.77 -6.11
N GLU A 235 -30.40 1.97 -6.29
CA GLU A 235 -31.37 0.89 -6.48
C GLU A 235 -31.42 0.50 -7.96
N ARG A 236 -31.87 -0.71 -8.25
CA ARG A 236 -32.08 -1.18 -9.61
C ARG A 236 -33.02 -0.25 -10.37
N GLY A 237 -32.66 0.18 -11.57
CA GLY A 237 -33.43 1.09 -12.41
C GLY A 237 -33.30 2.56 -12.05
N ALA A 238 -32.40 2.97 -11.17
CA ALA A 238 -32.21 4.38 -10.77
C ALA A 238 -31.78 5.30 -11.91
N PHE A 239 -31.09 4.76 -12.92
CA PHE A 239 -30.67 5.45 -14.15
C PHE A 239 -30.45 4.42 -15.26
N THR A 240 -30.25 4.89 -16.50
CA THR A 240 -29.97 4.02 -17.66
C THR A 240 -28.65 3.27 -17.44
N GLY A 241 -28.70 1.93 -17.36
CA GLY A 241 -27.55 1.07 -17.03
C GLY A 241 -27.46 0.63 -15.57
N ALA A 242 -28.42 0.99 -14.71
CA ALA A 242 -28.52 0.48 -13.34
C ALA A 242 -29.21 -0.89 -13.30
N ASP A 243 -28.56 -1.92 -13.84
CA ASP A 243 -29.13 -3.28 -13.99
C ASP A 243 -29.30 -4.02 -12.65
N SER A 244 -28.50 -3.64 -11.66
CA SER A 244 -28.52 -4.23 -10.31
C SER A 244 -28.40 -3.15 -9.24
N ARG A 245 -28.84 -3.48 -8.02
CA ARG A 245 -28.59 -2.65 -6.83
C ARG A 245 -27.11 -2.69 -6.47
N ARG A 246 -26.52 -1.53 -6.12
CA ARG A 246 -25.15 -1.41 -5.66
C ARG A 246 -25.05 -0.65 -4.33
N GLU A 247 -24.21 -1.14 -3.43
CA GLU A 247 -23.92 -0.44 -2.18
C GLU A 247 -22.96 0.74 -2.40
N GLY A 248 -23.22 1.84 -1.67
CA GLY A 248 -22.40 3.04 -1.70
C GLY A 248 -21.23 2.99 -0.72
N ARG A 249 -20.26 3.89 -0.93
CA ARG A 249 -19.06 4.02 -0.10
C ARG A 249 -19.38 4.36 1.37
N PHE A 250 -20.45 5.10 1.64
CA PHE A 250 -20.90 5.34 3.02
C PHE A 250 -21.31 4.04 3.72
N SER A 251 -22.02 3.14 3.03
CA SER A 251 -22.36 1.83 3.59
C SER A 251 -21.12 0.97 3.83
N LEU A 252 -20.16 0.98 2.89
CA LEU A 252 -18.91 0.23 3.01
C LEU A 252 -17.99 0.76 4.11
N ALA A 253 -18.12 2.03 4.46
CA ALA A 253 -17.34 2.69 5.51
C ALA A 253 -18.01 2.62 6.88
N ASP A 254 -19.16 1.96 7.02
CA ASP A 254 -19.91 1.94 8.27
C ASP A 254 -19.08 1.38 9.44
N GLY A 255 -19.11 2.07 10.57
CA GLY A 255 -18.27 1.83 11.73
C GLY A 255 -16.79 2.27 11.56
N GLY A 256 -16.37 2.67 10.36
CA GLY A 256 -15.01 3.01 9.98
C GLY A 256 -14.80 4.49 9.65
N THR A 257 -13.95 4.75 8.64
CA THR A 257 -13.56 6.09 8.21
C THR A 257 -13.70 6.23 6.69
N LEU A 258 -14.24 7.35 6.22
CA LEU A 258 -14.34 7.71 4.81
C LEU A 258 -13.45 8.92 4.51
N LEU A 259 -12.52 8.76 3.56
CA LEU A 259 -11.75 9.87 2.99
C LEU A 259 -12.46 10.40 1.75
N LEU A 260 -12.81 11.69 1.81
CA LEU A 260 -13.36 12.47 0.69
C LEU A 260 -12.25 13.39 0.15
N ASP A 261 -11.52 12.91 -0.87
CA ASP A 261 -10.44 13.70 -1.47
C ASP A 261 -11.00 14.70 -2.48
N GLU A 262 -10.38 15.89 -2.52
CA GLU A 262 -10.76 17.04 -3.36
C GLU A 262 -12.23 17.47 -3.17
N ILE A 263 -12.63 17.63 -1.90
CA ILE A 263 -14.02 18.01 -1.52
C ILE A 263 -14.43 19.38 -2.05
N GLY A 264 -13.50 20.25 -2.41
CA GLY A 264 -13.78 21.56 -2.98
C GLY A 264 -14.30 21.54 -4.42
N ASP A 265 -14.38 20.36 -5.06
CA ASP A 265 -14.82 20.21 -6.44
C ASP A 265 -16.28 19.73 -6.60
N ILE A 266 -16.97 19.43 -5.49
CA ILE A 266 -18.36 18.95 -5.52
C ILE A 266 -19.38 20.07 -5.82
N SER A 267 -20.46 19.71 -6.51
CA SER A 267 -21.54 20.65 -6.85
C SER A 267 -22.37 21.10 -5.62
N PRO A 268 -23.05 22.25 -5.70
CA PRO A 268 -23.93 22.70 -4.62
C PRO A 268 -25.06 21.72 -4.27
N ALA A 269 -25.61 21.01 -5.26
CA ALA A 269 -26.64 20.00 -5.04
C ALA A 269 -26.11 18.83 -4.22
N PHE A 270 -24.93 18.33 -4.57
CA PHE A 270 -24.25 17.26 -3.86
C PHE A 270 -23.85 17.67 -2.42
N GLN A 271 -23.43 18.93 -2.20
CA GLN A 271 -23.12 19.45 -0.87
C GLN A 271 -24.28 19.32 0.12
N SER A 272 -25.52 19.48 -0.34
CA SER A 272 -26.71 19.36 0.52
C SER A 272 -26.93 17.91 0.98
N LYS A 273 -26.73 16.93 0.09
CA LYS A 273 -26.85 15.51 0.44
C LYS A 273 -25.73 15.08 1.40
N LEU A 274 -24.50 15.52 1.11
CA LEU A 274 -23.36 15.24 1.97
C LEU A 274 -23.53 15.81 3.37
N LEU A 275 -24.05 17.03 3.48
CA LEU A 275 -24.32 17.67 4.78
C LEU A 275 -25.26 16.83 5.64
N ARG A 276 -26.36 16.30 5.06
CA ARG A 276 -27.31 15.45 5.77
C ARG A 276 -26.62 14.20 6.35
N VAL A 277 -25.78 13.54 5.56
CA VAL A 277 -25.06 12.35 6.05
C VAL A 277 -24.06 12.69 7.17
N ILE A 278 -23.33 13.79 7.04
CA ILE A 278 -22.33 14.18 8.05
C ILE A 278 -23.00 14.65 9.35
N GLN A 279 -24.20 15.22 9.28
CA GLN A 279 -24.93 15.73 10.44
C GLN A 279 -25.77 14.66 11.13
N GLU A 280 -26.53 13.89 10.35
CA GLU A 280 -27.57 12.98 10.83
C GLU A 280 -27.13 11.51 10.78
N GLY A 281 -26.08 11.20 10.02
CA GLY A 281 -25.69 9.81 9.74
C GLY A 281 -26.67 9.07 8.83
N GLU A 282 -27.53 9.82 8.11
CA GLU A 282 -28.62 9.26 7.31
C GLU A 282 -28.51 9.65 5.85
N PHE A 283 -28.84 8.71 4.96
CA PHE A 283 -28.92 8.94 3.51
C PHE A 283 -29.89 7.97 2.84
N GLU A 284 -30.22 8.25 1.58
CA GLU A 284 -31.00 7.39 0.72
C GLU A 284 -30.16 7.03 -0.52
N ARG A 285 -30.35 5.81 -1.04
CA ARG A 285 -29.74 5.43 -2.32
C ARG A 285 -30.34 6.22 -3.47
N VAL A 286 -29.57 6.40 -4.52
CA VAL A 286 -30.10 7.00 -5.77
C VAL A 286 -31.24 6.14 -6.30
N GLY A 287 -32.42 6.76 -6.55
CA GLY A 287 -33.62 6.05 -6.97
C GLY A 287 -34.35 5.28 -5.87
N GLY A 288 -33.89 5.34 -4.63
CA GLY A 288 -34.52 4.70 -3.47
C GLY A 288 -35.21 5.72 -2.54
N ALA A 289 -36.21 5.23 -1.77
CA ALA A 289 -36.90 6.03 -0.74
C ALA A 289 -36.58 5.53 0.69
N ARG A 290 -35.77 4.50 0.84
CA ARG A 290 -35.41 3.94 2.14
C ARG A 290 -34.26 4.70 2.75
N THR A 291 -34.45 5.30 3.92
CA THR A 291 -33.39 5.90 4.72
C THR A 291 -32.49 4.83 5.32
N LEU A 292 -31.19 4.98 5.12
CA LEU A 292 -30.13 4.15 5.68
C LEU A 292 -29.37 4.95 6.73
N ARG A 293 -28.93 4.30 7.80
CA ARG A 293 -28.13 4.90 8.86
C ARG A 293 -26.75 4.34 8.87
N VAL A 294 -25.75 5.20 9.08
CA VAL A 294 -24.33 4.83 9.15
C VAL A 294 -23.62 5.66 10.21
N ASN A 295 -22.59 5.05 10.79
CA ASN A 295 -21.69 5.72 11.72
C ASN A 295 -20.29 5.82 11.09
N VAL A 296 -20.02 6.86 10.33
CA VAL A 296 -18.79 7.03 9.57
C VAL A 296 -18.04 8.27 10.05
N ARG A 297 -16.76 8.11 10.40
CA ARG A 297 -15.87 9.25 10.60
C ARG A 297 -15.43 9.78 9.24
N VAL A 298 -15.58 11.10 9.01
CA VAL A 298 -15.21 11.73 7.75
C VAL A 298 -13.85 12.42 7.89
N ILE A 299 -12.94 12.13 6.95
CA ILE A 299 -11.74 12.92 6.68
C ILE A 299 -11.91 13.52 5.29
N ALA A 300 -11.92 14.85 5.20
CA ALA A 300 -11.99 15.55 3.92
C ALA A 300 -10.62 16.12 3.56
N SER A 301 -10.29 16.18 2.27
CA SER A 301 -9.06 16.82 1.79
C SER A 301 -9.34 17.75 0.62
N THR A 302 -8.57 18.83 0.53
CA THR A 302 -8.67 19.77 -0.58
C THR A 302 -7.40 20.60 -0.75
N HIS A 303 -7.14 21.01 -1.97
CA HIS A 303 -6.14 22.03 -2.30
C HIS A 303 -6.76 23.42 -2.50
N ARG A 304 -8.11 23.52 -2.55
CA ARG A 304 -8.83 24.77 -2.80
C ARG A 304 -9.00 25.59 -1.53
N ASP A 305 -9.09 26.90 -1.68
CA ASP A 305 -9.52 27.83 -0.64
C ASP A 305 -11.05 27.74 -0.49
N LEU A 306 -11.52 26.92 0.50
CA LEU A 306 -12.95 26.75 0.75
C LEU A 306 -13.61 28.03 1.25
N GLU A 307 -12.89 28.88 1.98
CA GLU A 307 -13.42 30.17 2.45
C GLU A 307 -13.72 31.09 1.26
N ALA A 308 -12.86 31.12 0.26
CA ALA A 308 -13.13 31.86 -0.99
C ALA A 308 -14.34 31.26 -1.73
N LEU A 309 -14.48 29.94 -1.75
CA LEU A 309 -15.65 29.28 -2.35
C LEU A 309 -16.94 29.57 -1.56
N VAL A 310 -16.89 29.67 -0.24
CA VAL A 310 -18.04 30.07 0.59
C VAL A 310 -18.44 31.53 0.29
N ARG A 311 -17.46 32.47 0.24
CA ARG A 311 -17.72 33.87 -0.11
C ARG A 311 -18.37 34.03 -1.48
N THR A 312 -17.97 33.20 -2.45
CA THR A 312 -18.53 33.21 -3.81
C THR A 312 -19.77 32.31 -3.98
N LYS A 313 -20.35 31.80 -2.88
CA LYS A 313 -21.54 30.92 -2.86
C LYS A 313 -21.38 29.62 -3.68
N ARG A 314 -20.14 29.19 -3.94
CA ARG A 314 -19.84 27.93 -4.63
C ARG A 314 -19.70 26.78 -3.65
N PHE A 315 -19.50 27.07 -2.36
CA PHE A 315 -19.49 26.10 -1.27
C PHE A 315 -20.40 26.59 -0.13
N ARG A 316 -21.17 25.68 0.46
CA ARG A 316 -22.11 26.03 1.54
C ARG A 316 -21.36 26.28 2.84
N ALA A 317 -21.75 27.32 3.55
CA ALA A 317 -21.13 27.68 4.82
C ALA A 317 -21.40 26.62 5.91
N ASP A 318 -22.61 26.05 5.95
CA ASP A 318 -22.99 25.00 6.91
C ASP A 318 -22.14 23.73 6.75
N LEU A 319 -21.93 23.27 5.52
CA LEU A 319 -21.04 22.14 5.23
C LEU A 319 -19.58 22.45 5.58
N TYR A 320 -19.11 23.67 5.26
CA TYR A 320 -17.76 24.10 5.61
C TYR A 320 -17.51 24.00 7.12
N TYR A 321 -18.39 24.57 7.95
CA TYR A 321 -18.24 24.51 9.41
C TYR A 321 -18.33 23.09 9.96
N ARG A 322 -19.09 22.22 9.33
CA ARG A 322 -19.19 20.82 9.75
C ARG A 322 -17.94 20.01 9.42
N LEU A 323 -17.31 20.28 8.27
CA LEU A 323 -16.04 19.62 7.85
C LEU A 323 -14.82 20.20 8.55
N CYS A 324 -14.82 21.50 8.87
CA CYS A 324 -13.68 22.22 9.42
C CYS A 324 -13.63 22.16 10.97
N ALA A 325 -14.12 21.07 11.57
CA ALA A 325 -14.06 20.89 13.02
C ALA A 325 -12.62 20.68 13.53
N ALA A 326 -11.79 19.99 12.77
CA ALA A 326 -10.38 19.77 13.06
C ALA A 326 -9.53 19.99 11.79
N PRO A 327 -9.15 21.24 11.47
CA PRO A 327 -8.33 21.52 10.30
C PRO A 327 -6.87 21.13 10.59
N VAL A 328 -6.23 20.46 9.60
CA VAL A 328 -4.78 20.15 9.60
C VAL A 328 -4.19 20.68 8.31
N ARG A 329 -3.20 21.58 8.40
CA ARG A 329 -2.54 22.16 7.24
C ARG A 329 -1.22 21.43 6.95
N LEU A 330 -1.10 20.86 5.77
CA LEU A 330 0.13 20.24 5.29
C LEU A 330 1.01 21.27 4.56
N PRO A 331 2.29 21.37 4.95
CA PRO A 331 3.23 22.30 4.31
C PRO A 331 3.55 21.84 2.88
N ALA A 332 3.73 22.81 1.97
CA ALA A 332 4.26 22.54 0.64
C ALA A 332 5.72 22.08 0.74
N LEU A 333 6.20 21.29 -0.25
CA LEU A 333 7.56 20.74 -0.20
C LEU A 333 8.65 21.84 -0.17
N ARG A 334 8.40 23.00 -0.75
CA ARG A 334 9.29 24.18 -0.66
C ARG A 334 9.38 24.80 0.73
N GLU A 335 8.41 24.55 1.61
CA GLU A 335 8.36 24.97 3.02
C GLU A 335 9.07 23.98 3.96
N ARG A 336 9.43 22.78 3.44
CA ARG A 336 10.12 21.69 4.14
C ARG A 336 11.27 21.10 3.31
N ARG A 337 12.13 21.94 2.77
CA ARG A 337 13.24 21.53 1.88
C ARG A 337 14.21 20.56 2.54
N GLU A 338 14.34 20.64 3.86
CA GLU A 338 15.15 19.75 4.69
C GLU A 338 14.71 18.28 4.56
N ASP A 339 13.46 18.02 4.23
CA ASP A 339 12.90 16.68 4.06
C ASP A 339 13.19 16.10 2.65
N ILE A 340 13.59 16.93 1.67
CA ILE A 340 13.80 16.47 0.28
C ILE A 340 14.82 15.34 0.18
N PRO A 341 15.98 15.35 0.87
CA PRO A 341 16.94 14.27 0.79
C PRO A 341 16.37 12.93 1.30
N ALA A 342 15.66 12.95 2.41
CA ALA A 342 15.04 11.74 3.00
C ALA A 342 13.91 11.22 2.11
N LEU A 343 13.04 12.09 1.58
CA LEU A 343 12.00 11.74 0.62
C LEU A 343 12.58 11.16 -0.67
N ALA A 344 13.65 11.77 -1.20
CA ALA A 344 14.30 11.28 -2.41
C ALA A 344 14.91 9.89 -2.21
N GLN A 345 15.55 9.66 -1.05
CA GLN A 345 16.09 8.35 -0.69
C GLN A 345 14.98 7.30 -0.57
N HIS A 346 13.87 7.63 0.10
CA HIS A 346 12.71 6.77 0.25
C HIS A 346 12.10 6.38 -1.10
N ILE A 347 11.86 7.37 -1.98
CA ILE A 347 11.30 7.15 -3.32
C ILE A 347 12.24 6.27 -4.16
N LEU A 348 13.55 6.56 -4.13
CA LEU A 348 14.53 5.80 -4.90
C LEU A 348 14.71 4.37 -4.37
N ALA A 349 14.67 4.18 -3.05
CA ALA A 349 14.73 2.84 -2.46
C ALA A 349 13.51 1.99 -2.89
N ARG A 350 12.30 2.59 -2.95
CA ARG A 350 11.12 1.93 -3.46
C ARG A 350 11.25 1.58 -4.94
N PHE A 351 11.71 2.51 -5.76
CA PHE A 351 11.96 2.26 -7.19
C PHE A 351 12.98 1.13 -7.39
N ASN A 352 14.06 1.11 -6.61
CA ASN A 352 15.08 0.06 -6.66
C ASN A 352 14.49 -1.31 -6.31
N ALA A 353 13.67 -1.38 -5.26
CA ALA A 353 13.00 -2.63 -4.86
C ALA A 353 12.03 -3.13 -5.93
N GLU A 354 11.22 -2.24 -6.52
CA GLU A 354 10.26 -2.56 -7.58
C GLU A 354 10.93 -3.06 -8.87
N ASN A 355 12.15 -2.59 -9.17
CA ASN A 355 12.84 -2.84 -10.46
C ASN A 355 14.11 -3.70 -10.34
N GLY A 356 14.42 -4.24 -9.16
CA GLY A 356 15.62 -5.04 -8.93
C GLY A 356 16.93 -4.27 -9.18
N ARG A 357 16.94 -2.93 -8.94
CA ARG A 357 18.09 -2.05 -9.17
C ARG A 357 18.69 -1.60 -7.83
N ALA A 358 19.90 -1.03 -7.88
CA ALA A 358 20.60 -0.45 -6.73
C ALA A 358 21.14 0.94 -7.07
N LEU A 359 20.27 1.81 -7.60
CA LEU A 359 20.63 3.16 -7.99
C LEU A 359 20.83 4.07 -6.77
N ALA A 360 21.78 4.99 -6.85
CA ALA A 360 22.01 6.04 -5.89
C ALA A 360 22.05 7.41 -6.59
N LEU A 361 21.71 8.49 -5.87
CA LEU A 361 21.89 9.85 -6.36
C LEU A 361 23.33 10.30 -6.10
N ASN A 362 24.03 10.82 -7.11
CA ASN A 362 25.32 11.47 -6.90
C ASN A 362 25.16 12.82 -6.16
N SER A 363 26.25 13.39 -5.68
CA SER A 363 26.26 14.63 -4.88
C SER A 363 25.67 15.83 -5.63
N ARG A 364 25.92 15.95 -6.93
CA ARG A 364 25.40 17.06 -7.76
C ARG A 364 23.90 16.94 -7.98
N ALA A 365 23.38 15.72 -8.23
CA ALA A 365 21.95 15.47 -8.33
C ALA A 365 21.23 15.78 -7.01
N LYS A 366 21.79 15.38 -5.85
CA LYS A 366 21.24 15.72 -4.52
C LYS A 366 21.14 17.22 -4.32
N THR A 367 22.20 17.97 -4.63
CA THR A 367 22.22 19.44 -4.52
C THR A 367 21.16 20.06 -5.43
N MET A 368 21.05 19.59 -6.67
CA MET A 368 20.11 20.12 -7.66
C MET A 368 18.65 19.93 -7.23
N ILE A 369 18.28 18.73 -6.77
CA ILE A 369 16.91 18.47 -6.31
C ILE A 369 16.57 19.27 -5.04
N GLY A 370 17.54 19.46 -4.11
CA GLY A 370 17.35 20.28 -2.91
C GLY A 370 17.04 21.75 -3.20
N GLN A 371 17.46 22.27 -4.35
CA GLN A 371 17.21 23.65 -4.79
C GLN A 371 15.88 23.81 -5.54
N CYS A 372 15.24 22.73 -5.97
CA CYS A 372 13.99 22.79 -6.72
C CYS A 372 12.81 23.22 -5.81
N ALA A 373 11.91 24.05 -6.37
CA ALA A 373 10.72 24.49 -5.64
C ALA A 373 9.57 23.45 -5.65
N PHE A 374 9.62 22.48 -6.55
CA PHE A 374 8.62 21.41 -6.72
C PHE A 374 7.16 21.92 -6.61
N PRO A 375 6.63 22.70 -7.56
CA PRO A 375 5.25 23.18 -7.52
C PRO A 375 4.21 22.02 -7.50
N GLY A 376 4.57 20.83 -7.97
CA GLY A 376 3.80 19.59 -7.84
C GLY A 376 4.16 18.78 -6.59
N ASN A 377 4.94 19.35 -5.66
CA ASN A 377 5.30 18.77 -4.37
C ASN A 377 5.94 17.38 -4.48
N ILE A 378 5.57 16.44 -3.59
CA ILE A 378 6.14 15.08 -3.56
C ILE A 378 5.82 14.32 -4.85
N ARG A 379 4.62 14.51 -5.43
CA ARG A 379 4.26 13.86 -6.71
C ARG A 379 5.21 14.26 -7.84
N GLU A 380 5.62 15.53 -7.88
CA GLU A 380 6.62 15.99 -8.86
C GLU A 380 8.01 15.46 -8.56
N LEU A 381 8.44 15.48 -7.30
CA LEU A 381 9.71 14.89 -6.88
C LEU A 381 9.77 13.40 -7.26
N GLU A 382 8.73 12.65 -6.99
CA GLU A 382 8.62 11.23 -7.35
C GLU A 382 8.74 11.03 -8.87
N ASN A 383 7.98 11.78 -9.67
CA ASN A 383 8.05 11.69 -11.12
C ASN A 383 9.44 12.06 -11.66
N CYS A 384 10.09 13.09 -11.11
CA CYS A 384 11.45 13.46 -11.49
C CYS A 384 12.47 12.35 -11.19
N LEU A 385 12.38 11.76 -10.01
CA LEU A 385 13.30 10.69 -9.60
C LEU A 385 13.07 9.40 -10.39
N ARG A 386 11.81 8.97 -10.54
CA ARG A 386 11.48 7.77 -11.33
C ARG A 386 11.86 7.93 -12.80
N GLY A 387 11.64 9.12 -13.36
CA GLY A 387 12.06 9.44 -14.74
C GLY A 387 13.58 9.39 -14.92
N ALA A 388 14.35 9.99 -14.01
CA ALA A 388 15.81 9.94 -14.05
C ALA A 388 16.31 8.49 -13.84
N ALA A 389 15.77 7.77 -12.85
CA ALA A 389 16.13 6.39 -12.57
C ALA A 389 15.87 5.44 -13.74
N ALA A 390 14.76 5.64 -14.48
CA ALA A 390 14.43 4.84 -15.65
C ALA A 390 15.40 5.05 -16.82
N LEU A 391 15.97 6.26 -16.96
CA LEU A 391 16.88 6.61 -18.05
C LEU A 391 18.35 6.35 -17.72
N THR A 392 18.68 6.21 -16.44
CA THR A 392 20.07 5.94 -16.01
C THR A 392 20.50 4.53 -16.39
N THR A 393 21.62 4.42 -17.08
CA THR A 393 22.23 3.12 -17.49
C THR A 393 23.24 2.59 -16.47
N GLY A 394 23.82 3.47 -15.63
CA GLY A 394 24.80 3.14 -14.59
C GLY A 394 24.19 2.82 -13.23
N ALA A 395 25.02 2.81 -12.20
CA ALA A 395 24.63 2.64 -10.79
C ALA A 395 24.27 3.97 -10.10
N GLU A 396 24.67 5.12 -10.67
CA GLU A 396 24.45 6.44 -10.11
C GLU A 396 23.59 7.31 -11.04
N ILE A 397 22.60 7.98 -10.47
CA ILE A 397 21.79 8.99 -11.14
C ILE A 397 22.53 10.32 -11.07
N CYS A 398 22.85 10.87 -12.22
CA CYS A 398 23.54 12.16 -12.37
C CYS A 398 22.55 13.29 -12.65
N GLU A 399 23.00 14.54 -12.51
CA GLU A 399 22.17 15.69 -12.83
C GLU A 399 21.73 15.76 -14.30
N SER A 400 22.50 15.18 -15.23
CA SER A 400 22.17 15.07 -16.66
C SER A 400 20.94 14.19 -16.93
N ASP A 401 20.62 13.24 -16.05
CA ASP A 401 19.52 12.29 -16.21
C ASP A 401 18.15 12.95 -15.95
N PHE A 402 18.17 14.10 -15.30
CA PHE A 402 16.94 14.83 -15.00
C PHE A 402 16.45 15.68 -16.17
N ALA A 403 15.13 15.63 -16.40
CA ALA A 403 14.45 16.37 -17.47
C ALA A 403 14.71 17.90 -17.44
N CYS A 404 15.00 18.49 -16.27
CA CYS A 404 15.28 19.90 -16.13
C CYS A 404 16.61 20.31 -16.80
N ARG A 405 17.62 19.47 -16.79
CA ARG A 405 18.91 19.69 -17.48
C ARG A 405 18.79 19.51 -18.99
N GLN A 406 17.83 18.71 -19.43
CA GLN A 406 17.54 18.49 -20.84
C GLN A 406 16.56 19.53 -21.45
N GLY A 407 16.21 20.58 -20.71
CA GLY A 407 15.22 21.58 -21.14
C GLY A 407 13.77 21.08 -21.23
N ARG A 408 13.49 19.87 -20.72
CA ARG A 408 12.17 19.20 -20.79
C ARG A 408 11.35 19.34 -19.52
N CYS A 409 11.84 20.04 -18.50
CA CYS A 409 11.13 20.21 -17.23
C CYS A 409 9.83 20.99 -17.43
N PHE A 410 8.71 20.32 -17.20
CA PHE A 410 7.38 20.92 -17.31
C PHE A 410 7.17 22.06 -16.32
N SER A 411 7.59 21.90 -15.07
CA SER A 411 7.48 22.93 -14.03
C SER A 411 8.33 24.17 -14.33
N ALA A 412 9.48 24.03 -14.99
CA ALA A 412 10.27 25.17 -15.45
C ALA A 412 9.55 25.93 -16.59
N ARG A 413 8.87 25.21 -17.48
CA ARG A 413 8.04 25.80 -18.54
C ARG A 413 6.84 26.58 -17.98
N LEU A 414 6.12 25.99 -17.00
CA LEU A 414 5.00 26.66 -16.33
C LEU A 414 5.44 27.93 -15.61
N ARG A 415 6.60 27.93 -14.95
CA ARG A 415 7.14 29.14 -14.29
C ARG A 415 7.46 30.24 -15.30
N ARG A 416 8.09 29.90 -16.43
CA ARG A 416 8.39 30.89 -17.50
C ARG A 416 7.11 31.49 -18.10
N ALA A 417 6.08 30.69 -18.32
CA ALA A 417 4.79 31.17 -18.84
C ALA A 417 4.09 32.13 -17.84
N ARG A 418 4.14 31.86 -16.54
CA ARG A 418 3.56 32.75 -15.51
C ARG A 418 4.30 34.09 -15.39
N VAL A 419 5.62 34.10 -15.49
CA VAL A 419 6.42 35.32 -15.50
C VAL A 419 6.10 36.16 -16.74
N ALA A 420 5.98 35.54 -17.91
CA ALA A 420 5.61 36.24 -19.14
C ALA A 420 4.19 36.83 -19.12
N GLN A 421 3.25 36.22 -18.38
CA GLN A 421 1.89 36.76 -18.21
C GLN A 421 1.78 37.82 -17.10
N GLY A 422 2.66 37.78 -16.08
CA GLY A 422 2.71 38.78 -14.99
C GLY A 422 3.44 40.08 -15.33
N THR A 423 4.14 40.13 -16.46
CA THR A 423 4.78 41.36 -16.97
C THR A 423 3.93 42.13 -18.00
N ALA A 424 2.71 41.66 -18.25
CA ALA A 424 1.75 42.26 -19.18
C ALA A 424 0.53 42.91 -18.47
N SER A 425 0.70 43.33 -17.19
CA SER A 425 -0.33 44.08 -16.42
C SER A 425 0.22 45.40 -15.95
#